data_ef68afd8ae29a1e7692f8142dfbca6ad
#
_entry.id   ef68afd8ae29a1e7692f8142dfbca6ad
#
_cell.length_a   1.000
_cell.length_b   1.000
_cell.length_c   1.000
_cell.angle_alpha   90.00
_cell.angle_beta   90.00
_cell.angle_gamma   90.00
#
_symmetry.space_group_name_H-M   'P 1'
#
loop_
_entity.id
_entity.type
_entity.pdbx_description
1 polymer ?
#
loop_
_entity_poly.entity_id
_entity_poly.type
_entity_poly.pdbx_seq_one_letter_code
_entity_poly.pdbx_strand_id
1 'polypeptide(L)'
;MISIKNKITCGMLIAFTAITFLTSCNKDVEQFANIPLPPVTTAKTLGDSIFANPRDTLFYKILQKGGLLPIINNRANNFTIFVPDSNAVKQYFISLGVVPVNALNDTVSRFILNTLPAASAAAIGSYAIVPQRFPTTSIPAVFPNFPLPTLLNPAPTLSAFLRLDVFPSVLNGNYVNNIPIVTPNIIAGNGVIHHTAALLVPPQRAIWERINTDTLLTIFRAAVLRADSGTVTPPANSTPTNLVSLMSSIGTNLTIFTPTNIAMKATISAATGGAIPVGAPDAVFIGFVGSPSFSTQLAKGIVVYHIFDDRKTTLSPAVQSQRPGRAFTVNFPTAATTFRTLLSSADSVGITYPPITLTATFAGPFVSSATVKGFANITSSNLILNPTPDRRPSYGATPPTVPILYVGKSDQFYTNGVLHYIDQVLRPL
;
A
#
# COMPACT_ATOMS: atom_id res chain seq x y z
N MET A 1 -29.19 -60.43 -34.49
CA MET A 1 -29.33 -59.69 -35.75
C MET A 1 -30.09 -58.40 -35.51
N ILE A 2 -29.38 -57.30 -35.38
CA ILE A 2 -30.00 -55.96 -35.22
C ILE A 2 -30.44 -55.54 -36.62
N SER A 3 -31.73 -55.35 -36.79
CA SER A 3 -32.39 -55.03 -38.08
C SER A 3 -31.82 -53.74 -38.67
N ILE A 4 -31.58 -53.73 -40.00
CA ILE A 4 -31.10 -52.54 -40.75
C ILE A 4 -32.01 -51.32 -40.53
N LYS A 5 -33.31 -51.52 -40.28
CA LYS A 5 -34.23 -50.40 -39.92
C LYS A 5 -33.83 -49.62 -38.68
N ASN A 6 -33.31 -50.30 -37.62
CA ASN A 6 -32.90 -49.63 -36.39
C ASN A 6 -31.62 -48.83 -36.60
N LYS A 7 -30.73 -49.19 -37.52
CA LYS A 7 -29.52 -48.43 -37.83
C LYS A 7 -29.82 -47.14 -38.62
N ILE A 8 -30.83 -47.16 -39.50
CA ILE A 8 -31.25 -45.97 -40.26
C ILE A 8 -31.95 -44.97 -39.32
N THR A 9 -32.79 -45.44 -38.40
CA THR A 9 -33.47 -44.57 -37.43
C THR A 9 -32.49 -43.93 -36.43
N CYS A 10 -31.47 -44.66 -35.97
CA CYS A 10 -30.44 -44.14 -35.09
C CYS A 10 -29.52 -43.13 -35.81
N GLY A 11 -29.19 -43.38 -37.09
CA GLY A 11 -28.41 -42.46 -37.92
C GLY A 11 -29.15 -41.14 -38.22
N MET A 12 -30.48 -41.21 -38.49
CA MET A 12 -31.28 -39.99 -38.66
C MET A 12 -31.47 -39.19 -37.37
N LEU A 13 -31.55 -39.84 -36.21
CA LEU A 13 -31.68 -39.16 -34.94
C LEU A 13 -30.37 -38.41 -34.55
N ILE A 14 -29.21 -39.02 -34.83
CA ILE A 14 -27.90 -38.38 -34.60
C ILE A 14 -27.68 -37.23 -35.60
N ALA A 15 -28.08 -37.34 -36.83
CA ALA A 15 -28.00 -36.28 -37.83
C ALA A 15 -28.91 -35.08 -37.45
N PHE A 16 -30.12 -35.33 -36.93
CA PHE A 16 -31.03 -34.28 -36.52
C PHE A 16 -30.58 -33.57 -35.26
N THR A 17 -29.99 -34.26 -34.29
CA THR A 17 -29.39 -33.63 -33.12
C THR A 17 -28.12 -32.86 -33.46
N ALA A 18 -27.30 -33.30 -34.43
CA ALA A 18 -26.12 -32.54 -34.86
C ALA A 18 -26.50 -31.22 -35.57
N ILE A 19 -27.58 -31.18 -36.31
CA ILE A 19 -28.06 -29.97 -37.01
C ILE A 19 -28.62 -28.93 -36.00
N THR A 20 -29.27 -29.39 -34.91
CA THR A 20 -29.77 -28.45 -33.88
C THR A 20 -28.66 -27.81 -33.07
N PHE A 21 -27.48 -28.43 -32.96
CA PHE A 21 -26.33 -27.81 -32.28
C PHE A 21 -25.58 -26.78 -33.16
N LEU A 22 -25.74 -26.86 -34.49
CA LEU A 22 -25.10 -25.91 -35.41
C LEU A 22 -25.88 -24.60 -35.61
N THR A 23 -27.16 -24.55 -35.23
CA THR A 23 -27.96 -23.32 -35.30
C THR A 23 -27.92 -22.48 -34.02
N SER A 24 -27.24 -22.96 -32.95
CA SER A 24 -27.18 -22.28 -31.66
C SER A 24 -26.08 -21.20 -31.55
N CYS A 25 -25.23 -21.02 -32.56
CA CYS A 25 -24.13 -20.08 -32.56
C CYS A 25 -24.20 -18.97 -33.61
N ASN A 26 -25.35 -18.74 -34.21
CA ASN A 26 -25.54 -17.60 -35.08
C ASN A 26 -26.50 -16.60 -34.45
N LYS A 27 -26.15 -16.10 -33.27
CA LYS A 27 -26.57 -14.73 -32.92
C LYS A 27 -25.80 -13.83 -33.88
N ASP A 28 -26.53 -13.18 -34.78
CA ASP A 28 -25.98 -12.01 -35.46
C ASP A 28 -25.28 -11.19 -34.39
N VAL A 29 -24.00 -10.90 -34.62
CA VAL A 29 -23.27 -9.91 -33.80
C VAL A 29 -24.17 -8.69 -33.83
N GLU A 30 -24.87 -8.42 -32.74
CA GLU A 30 -25.60 -7.19 -32.62
C GLU A 30 -24.61 -6.12 -33.06
N GLN A 31 -24.81 -5.53 -34.23
CA GLN A 31 -24.08 -4.35 -34.63
C GLN A 31 -24.39 -3.40 -33.48
N PHE A 32 -23.41 -3.20 -32.60
CA PHE A 32 -23.49 -2.16 -31.60
C PHE A 32 -23.91 -0.93 -32.37
N ALA A 33 -25.19 -0.59 -32.23
CA ALA A 33 -25.74 0.62 -32.85
C ALA A 33 -24.70 1.70 -32.51
N ASN A 34 -24.21 2.42 -33.51
CA ASN A 34 -23.18 3.45 -33.35
C ASN A 34 -23.46 4.17 -32.05
N ILE A 35 -22.75 3.74 -30.97
CA ILE A 35 -22.76 4.47 -29.71
C ILE A 35 -22.19 5.80 -30.14
N PRO A 36 -22.97 6.89 -30.13
CA PRO A 36 -22.46 8.18 -30.55
C PRO A 36 -21.19 8.39 -29.74
N LEU A 37 -20.04 8.52 -30.41
CA LEU A 37 -18.81 8.92 -29.72
C LEU A 37 -19.21 10.10 -28.85
N PRO A 38 -18.97 10.04 -27.54
CA PRO A 38 -19.31 11.16 -26.67
C PRO A 38 -18.75 12.42 -27.32
N PRO A 39 -19.52 13.52 -27.41
CA PRO A 39 -19.11 14.70 -28.15
C PRO A 39 -17.70 15.06 -27.70
N VAL A 40 -16.82 15.31 -28.68
CA VAL A 40 -15.42 15.72 -28.41
C VAL A 40 -15.53 16.97 -27.54
N THR A 41 -15.33 16.79 -26.25
CA THR A 41 -15.44 17.90 -25.31
C THR A 41 -14.36 18.92 -25.64
N THR A 42 -14.72 20.17 -25.85
CA THR A 42 -13.76 21.30 -25.99
C THR A 42 -13.04 21.59 -24.68
N ALA A 43 -13.38 20.88 -23.62
CA ALA A 43 -12.75 20.97 -22.31
C ALA A 43 -11.24 20.70 -22.40
N LYS A 44 -10.46 21.45 -21.63
CA LYS A 44 -9.00 21.24 -21.51
C LYS A 44 -8.68 19.81 -21.14
N THR A 45 -7.61 19.27 -21.70
CA THR A 45 -7.07 17.97 -21.25
C THR A 45 -6.48 18.08 -19.85
N LEU A 46 -6.13 16.97 -19.25
CA LEU A 46 -5.44 16.94 -17.94
C LEU A 46 -4.14 17.73 -17.98
N GLY A 47 -3.30 17.51 -19.01
CA GLY A 47 -2.05 18.25 -19.15
C GLY A 47 -2.24 19.74 -19.39
N ASP A 48 -3.25 20.13 -20.21
CA ASP A 48 -3.59 21.54 -20.43
C ASP A 48 -4.11 22.20 -19.13
N SER A 49 -4.86 21.46 -18.34
CA SER A 49 -5.41 21.96 -17.06
C SER A 49 -4.31 22.17 -16.02
N ILE A 50 -3.35 21.23 -15.93
CA ILE A 50 -2.17 21.34 -15.05
C ILE A 50 -1.26 22.49 -15.54
N PHE A 51 -1.02 22.59 -16.85
CA PHE A 51 -0.21 23.68 -17.42
C PHE A 51 -0.82 25.05 -17.15
N ALA A 52 -2.13 25.19 -17.25
CA ALA A 52 -2.83 26.45 -17.07
C ALA A 52 -2.87 26.93 -15.61
N ASN A 53 -2.56 26.06 -14.64
CA ASN A 53 -2.56 26.41 -13.23
C ASN A 53 -1.13 26.78 -12.77
N PRO A 54 -0.85 28.07 -12.43
CA PRO A 54 0.49 28.48 -11.98
C PRO A 54 1.00 27.73 -10.73
N ARG A 55 0.09 27.20 -9.92
CA ARG A 55 0.44 26.43 -8.70
C ARG A 55 1.02 25.06 -9.03
N ASP A 56 0.77 24.51 -10.20
CA ASP A 56 1.15 23.16 -10.61
C ASP A 56 2.42 23.10 -11.47
N THR A 57 3.07 24.25 -11.68
CA THR A 57 4.18 24.43 -12.61
C THR A 57 5.32 23.43 -12.39
N LEU A 58 5.73 23.17 -11.15
CA LEU A 58 6.84 22.24 -10.89
C LEU A 58 6.44 20.78 -11.15
N PHE A 59 5.20 20.40 -10.85
CA PHE A 59 4.72 19.06 -11.17
C PHE A 59 4.56 18.88 -12.69
N TYR A 60 4.09 19.90 -13.40
CA TYR A 60 4.07 19.90 -14.86
C TYR A 60 5.48 19.64 -15.45
N LYS A 61 6.53 20.26 -14.87
CA LYS A 61 7.92 20.01 -15.28
C LYS A 61 8.37 18.56 -15.03
N ILE A 62 7.92 17.94 -13.94
CA ILE A 62 8.16 16.50 -13.69
C ILE A 62 7.49 15.66 -14.79
N LEU A 63 6.23 15.91 -15.12
CA LEU A 63 5.50 15.20 -16.18
C LEU A 63 6.18 15.39 -17.56
N GLN A 64 6.64 16.61 -17.84
CA GLN A 64 7.38 16.95 -19.07
C GLN A 64 8.70 16.17 -19.14
N LYS A 65 9.52 16.22 -18.08
CA LYS A 65 10.82 15.53 -18.00
C LYS A 65 10.66 14.01 -18.08
N GLY A 66 9.58 13.48 -17.51
CA GLY A 66 9.23 12.06 -17.53
C GLY A 66 8.59 11.58 -18.84
N GLY A 67 8.33 12.46 -19.82
CA GLY A 67 7.73 12.10 -21.11
C GLY A 67 6.25 11.70 -21.01
N LEU A 68 5.53 12.14 -19.99
CA LEU A 68 4.15 11.72 -19.72
C LEU A 68 3.07 12.61 -20.34
N LEU A 69 3.45 13.80 -20.86
CA LEU A 69 2.50 14.76 -21.44
C LEU A 69 1.69 14.18 -22.61
N PRO A 70 2.29 13.43 -23.57
CA PRO A 70 1.50 12.82 -24.65
C PRO A 70 0.44 11.84 -24.15
N ILE A 71 0.71 11.13 -23.05
CA ILE A 71 -0.20 10.15 -22.46
C ILE A 71 -1.40 10.85 -21.81
N ILE A 72 -1.15 11.87 -20.97
CA ILE A 72 -2.21 12.59 -20.24
C ILE A 72 -2.96 13.59 -21.10
N ASN A 73 -2.45 13.95 -22.28
CA ASN A 73 -3.16 14.79 -23.25
C ASN A 73 -3.98 13.98 -24.27
N ASN A 74 -3.81 12.67 -24.29
CA ASN A 74 -4.60 11.81 -25.16
C ASN A 74 -6.06 11.75 -24.68
N ARG A 75 -6.99 12.29 -25.48
CA ARG A 75 -8.42 12.35 -25.16
C ARG A 75 -9.13 11.01 -25.17
N ALA A 76 -8.53 9.98 -25.75
CA ALA A 76 -9.07 8.63 -25.75
C ALA A 76 -8.91 7.93 -24.37
N ASN A 77 -8.02 8.45 -23.53
CA ASN A 77 -7.76 7.92 -22.19
C ASN A 77 -8.61 8.64 -21.14
N ASN A 78 -8.86 7.96 -20.03
CA ASN A 78 -9.46 8.53 -18.83
C ASN A 78 -8.54 8.27 -17.63
N PHE A 79 -8.10 9.35 -16.98
CA PHE A 79 -7.16 9.24 -15.87
C PHE A 79 -7.65 9.97 -14.61
N THR A 80 -7.13 9.54 -13.47
CA THR A 80 -7.08 10.32 -12.24
C THR A 80 -5.64 10.71 -12.00
N ILE A 81 -5.36 11.99 -11.76
CA ILE A 81 -4.02 12.48 -11.45
C ILE A 81 -4.02 13.15 -10.08
N PHE A 82 -3.09 12.73 -9.23
CA PHE A 82 -2.82 13.35 -7.94
C PHE A 82 -1.71 14.38 -8.12
N VAL A 83 -2.08 15.66 -8.08
CA VAL A 83 -1.20 16.79 -8.42
C VAL A 83 -0.80 17.53 -7.15
N PRO A 84 0.47 17.49 -6.72
CA PRO A 84 0.98 18.35 -5.67
C PRO A 84 1.17 19.78 -6.20
N ASP A 85 0.98 20.78 -5.37
CA ASP A 85 1.37 22.14 -5.76
C ASP A 85 2.90 22.31 -5.82
N SER A 86 3.35 23.43 -6.41
CA SER A 86 4.78 23.71 -6.57
C SER A 86 5.51 23.80 -5.22
N ASN A 87 4.83 24.21 -4.15
CA ASN A 87 5.45 24.25 -2.83
C ASN A 87 5.70 22.85 -2.30
N ALA A 88 4.73 21.94 -2.45
CA ALA A 88 4.88 20.54 -2.05
C ALA A 88 6.00 19.83 -2.83
N VAL A 89 6.11 20.08 -4.14
CA VAL A 89 7.23 19.57 -4.96
C VAL A 89 8.57 20.12 -4.48
N LYS A 90 8.63 21.42 -4.22
CA LYS A 90 9.84 22.08 -3.72
C LYS A 90 10.27 21.49 -2.37
N GLN A 91 9.35 21.35 -1.41
CA GLN A 91 9.63 20.77 -0.10
C GLN A 91 10.20 19.35 -0.18
N TYR A 92 9.72 18.56 -1.12
CA TYR A 92 10.28 17.22 -1.36
C TYR A 92 11.76 17.29 -1.75
N PHE A 93 12.14 18.11 -2.73
CA PHE A 93 13.55 18.22 -3.15
C PHE A 93 14.44 18.88 -2.10
N ILE A 94 13.92 19.81 -1.32
CA ILE A 94 14.62 20.37 -0.15
C ILE A 94 14.89 19.25 0.88
N SER A 95 13.91 18.42 1.17
CA SER A 95 14.07 17.34 2.15
C SER A 95 15.10 16.29 1.75
N LEU A 96 15.35 16.14 0.45
CA LEU A 96 16.44 15.32 -0.09
C LEU A 96 17.80 16.01 -0.07
N GLY A 97 17.87 17.28 0.30
CA GLY A 97 19.11 18.07 0.28
C GLY A 97 19.65 18.38 -1.12
N VAL A 98 18.83 18.15 -2.19
CA VAL A 98 19.26 18.35 -3.60
C VAL A 98 19.01 19.77 -4.11
N VAL A 99 18.21 20.55 -3.38
CA VAL A 99 18.02 21.98 -3.62
C VAL A 99 18.10 22.74 -2.29
N PRO A 100 18.57 24.01 -2.28
CA PRO A 100 18.66 24.82 -1.06
C PRO A 100 17.28 25.05 -0.40
N VAL A 101 17.27 25.23 0.92
CA VAL A 101 16.04 25.48 1.72
C VAL A 101 15.28 26.73 1.22
N ASN A 102 16.00 27.74 0.75
CA ASN A 102 15.44 28.99 0.22
C ASN A 102 15.30 29.00 -1.31
N ALA A 103 15.34 27.82 -1.96
CA ALA A 103 15.24 27.72 -3.41
C ALA A 103 13.96 28.37 -3.94
N LEU A 104 14.09 29.16 -5.00
CA LEU A 104 12.96 29.68 -5.77
C LEU A 104 12.41 28.59 -6.70
N ASN A 105 11.16 28.70 -7.12
CA ASN A 105 10.55 27.76 -8.06
C ASN A 105 11.35 27.61 -9.37
N ASP A 106 11.99 28.68 -9.84
CA ASP A 106 12.84 28.65 -11.02
C ASP A 106 14.10 27.75 -10.81
N THR A 107 14.71 27.84 -9.63
CA THR A 107 15.85 26.97 -9.26
C THR A 107 15.43 25.50 -9.25
N VAL A 108 14.27 25.18 -8.65
CA VAL A 108 13.73 23.82 -8.63
C VAL A 108 13.34 23.35 -10.04
N SER A 109 12.76 24.22 -10.85
CA SER A 109 12.42 23.94 -12.25
C SER A 109 13.67 23.58 -13.06
N ARG A 110 14.77 24.33 -12.92
CA ARG A 110 16.05 24.02 -13.56
C ARG A 110 16.63 22.70 -13.07
N PHE A 111 16.55 22.41 -11.78
CA PHE A 111 16.95 21.11 -11.25
C PHE A 111 16.15 19.96 -11.87
N ILE A 112 14.81 20.09 -11.93
CA ILE A 112 13.94 19.06 -12.53
C ILE A 112 14.30 18.82 -14.00
N LEU A 113 14.45 19.87 -14.78
CA LEU A 113 14.67 19.75 -16.22
C LEU A 113 16.08 19.28 -16.58
N ASN A 114 17.11 19.75 -15.86
CA ASN A 114 18.50 19.54 -16.23
C ASN A 114 19.20 18.44 -15.44
N THR A 115 18.86 18.25 -14.16
CA THR A 115 19.59 17.37 -13.23
C THR A 115 18.82 16.11 -12.87
N LEU A 116 17.49 16.21 -12.65
CA LEU A 116 16.69 15.03 -12.30
C LEU A 116 16.72 14.02 -13.46
N PRO A 117 17.08 12.74 -13.20
CA PRO A 117 17.02 11.71 -14.23
C PRO A 117 15.60 11.56 -14.82
N ALA A 118 15.48 11.41 -16.12
CA ALA A 118 14.19 11.24 -16.78
C ALA A 118 13.42 10.03 -16.27
N ALA A 119 14.12 8.92 -15.95
CA ALA A 119 13.51 7.73 -15.35
C ALA A 119 12.91 8.02 -13.97
N SER A 120 13.57 8.83 -13.14
CA SER A 120 13.05 9.24 -11.82
C SER A 120 11.83 10.15 -11.96
N ALA A 121 11.86 11.10 -12.90
CA ALA A 121 10.71 11.95 -13.20
C ALA A 121 9.53 11.12 -13.73
N ALA A 122 9.80 10.17 -14.64
CA ALA A 122 8.79 9.24 -15.17
C ALA A 122 8.18 8.38 -14.07
N ALA A 123 8.99 7.87 -13.13
CA ALA A 123 8.51 7.07 -12.00
C ALA A 123 7.60 7.89 -11.08
N ILE A 124 8.01 9.11 -10.70
CA ILE A 124 7.20 10.01 -9.86
C ILE A 124 5.87 10.35 -10.56
N GLY A 125 5.93 10.77 -11.83
CA GLY A 125 4.73 11.12 -12.58
C GLY A 125 3.80 9.93 -12.81
N SER A 126 4.33 8.77 -13.22
CA SER A 126 3.54 7.55 -13.44
C SER A 126 2.88 7.02 -12.17
N TYR A 127 3.52 7.20 -11.02
CA TYR A 127 2.95 6.81 -9.72
C TYR A 127 1.80 7.73 -9.29
N ALA A 128 1.77 8.95 -9.75
CA ALA A 128 0.68 9.90 -9.49
C ALA A 128 -0.52 9.74 -10.44
N ILE A 129 -0.45 8.85 -11.44
CA ILE A 129 -1.48 8.67 -12.48
C ILE A 129 -2.14 7.30 -12.35
N VAL A 130 -3.46 7.28 -12.17
CA VAL A 130 -4.30 6.07 -12.20
C VAL A 130 -5.00 6.01 -13.56
N PRO A 131 -4.91 4.88 -14.32
CA PRO A 131 -5.47 4.76 -15.66
C PRO A 131 -7.00 4.55 -15.65
N GLN A 132 -7.69 5.29 -14.81
CA GLN A 132 -9.14 5.25 -14.67
C GLN A 132 -9.62 6.55 -14.00
N ARG A 133 -10.85 6.96 -14.28
CA ARG A 133 -11.44 8.15 -13.68
C ARG A 133 -12.10 7.81 -12.34
N PHE A 134 -11.57 8.35 -11.24
CA PHE A 134 -12.07 8.20 -9.88
C PHE A 134 -12.32 9.55 -9.21
N PRO A 135 -13.49 10.16 -9.37
CA PRO A 135 -13.90 11.23 -8.47
C PRO A 135 -14.07 10.70 -7.04
N THR A 136 -13.95 11.56 -6.05
CA THR A 136 -14.04 11.14 -4.63
C THR A 136 -15.34 10.40 -4.30
N THR A 137 -16.42 10.68 -5.01
CA THR A 137 -17.71 9.98 -4.89
C THR A 137 -17.66 8.51 -5.34
N SER A 138 -16.65 8.13 -6.13
CA SER A 138 -16.45 6.75 -6.60
C SER A 138 -15.44 5.97 -5.73
N ILE A 139 -14.80 6.63 -4.77
CA ILE A 139 -13.86 5.99 -3.86
C ILE A 139 -14.65 5.34 -2.72
N PRO A 140 -14.53 4.02 -2.50
CA PRO A 140 -15.22 3.36 -1.41
C PRO A 140 -14.73 3.87 -0.04
N ALA A 141 -15.68 4.18 0.87
CA ALA A 141 -15.39 4.51 2.27
C ALA A 141 -15.19 3.21 3.08
N VAL A 142 -14.13 2.47 2.78
CA VAL A 142 -13.84 1.15 3.39
C VAL A 142 -12.48 1.14 4.08
N PHE A 143 -12.37 0.25 5.07
CA PHE A 143 -11.11 -0.08 5.73
C PHE A 143 -10.86 -1.60 5.59
N PRO A 144 -9.65 -2.05 5.26
CA PRO A 144 -8.46 -1.25 4.91
C PRO A 144 -8.60 -0.48 3.59
N ASN A 145 -7.56 0.30 3.27
CA ASN A 145 -7.56 1.21 2.13
C ASN A 145 -7.81 0.49 0.79
N PHE A 146 -8.60 1.12 -0.06
CA PHE A 146 -8.91 0.62 -1.41
C PHE A 146 -7.71 0.84 -2.36
N PRO A 147 -7.16 -0.22 -3.00
CA PRO A 147 -6.05 -0.09 -3.92
C PRO A 147 -6.49 0.37 -5.31
N LEU A 148 -5.75 1.31 -5.91
CA LEU A 148 -5.87 1.70 -7.31
C LEU A 148 -4.51 1.52 -8.01
N PRO A 149 -4.42 0.68 -9.06
CA PRO A 149 -3.18 0.52 -9.81
C PRO A 149 -2.83 1.82 -10.55
N THR A 150 -1.56 2.22 -10.46
CA THR A 150 -1.03 3.38 -11.17
C THR A 150 -0.42 3.00 -12.52
N LEU A 151 0.06 3.97 -13.29
CA LEU A 151 0.82 3.68 -14.50
C LEU A 151 2.22 3.12 -14.21
N LEU A 152 2.72 3.25 -12.99
CA LEU A 152 4.08 2.82 -12.65
C LEU A 152 4.19 1.30 -12.54
N ASN A 153 4.98 0.71 -13.41
CA ASN A 153 5.46 -0.66 -13.28
C ASN A 153 6.81 -0.63 -12.55
N PRO A 154 6.91 -1.16 -11.33
CA PRO A 154 8.16 -1.12 -10.55
C PRO A 154 9.20 -2.16 -11.00
N ALA A 155 8.79 -3.19 -11.75
CA ALA A 155 9.65 -4.29 -12.20
C ALA A 155 9.20 -4.82 -13.56
N PRO A 156 9.39 -4.05 -14.66
CA PRO A 156 8.92 -4.42 -15.99
C PRO A 156 9.57 -5.70 -16.54
N THR A 157 10.77 -6.02 -16.08
CA THR A 157 11.47 -7.26 -16.41
C THR A 157 10.86 -8.50 -15.75
N LEU A 158 10.18 -8.33 -14.61
CA LEU A 158 9.49 -9.40 -13.91
C LEU A 158 8.11 -9.68 -14.51
N SER A 159 7.33 -8.62 -14.75
CA SER A 159 6.00 -8.72 -15.36
C SER A 159 5.58 -7.39 -15.98
N ALA A 160 5.07 -7.44 -17.21
CA ALA A 160 4.51 -6.28 -17.90
C ALA A 160 3.22 -5.74 -17.22
N PHE A 161 2.56 -6.57 -16.41
CA PHE A 161 1.28 -6.24 -15.78
C PHE A 161 1.40 -5.76 -14.34
N LEU A 162 2.58 -5.87 -13.75
CA LEU A 162 2.79 -5.41 -12.37
C LEU A 162 2.63 -3.89 -12.29
N ARG A 163 1.89 -3.43 -11.28
CA ARG A 163 1.69 -2.00 -11.01
C ARG A 163 1.89 -1.73 -9.54
N LEU A 164 2.42 -0.58 -9.22
CA LEU A 164 2.34 -0.04 -7.87
C LEU A 164 0.97 0.61 -7.68
N ASP A 165 0.36 0.34 -6.52
CA ASP A 165 -0.93 0.90 -6.17
C ASP A 165 -0.78 2.19 -5.35
N VAL A 166 -1.72 3.09 -5.53
CA VAL A 166 -2.06 4.14 -4.58
C VAL A 166 -3.34 3.76 -3.85
N PHE A 167 -3.51 4.29 -2.65
CA PHE A 167 -4.60 3.93 -1.76
C PHE A 167 -5.43 5.18 -1.41
N PRO A 168 -6.35 5.59 -2.28
CA PRO A 168 -7.24 6.70 -1.96
C PRO A 168 -8.26 6.29 -0.89
N SER A 169 -8.71 7.27 -0.12
CA SER A 169 -9.70 7.09 0.94
C SER A 169 -10.55 8.32 1.14
N VAL A 170 -11.80 8.09 1.49
CA VAL A 170 -12.76 9.11 1.90
C VAL A 170 -13.37 8.82 3.28
N LEU A 171 -12.83 7.84 4.02
CA LEU A 171 -13.41 7.37 5.28
C LEU A 171 -13.35 8.41 6.40
N ASN A 172 -12.18 9.00 6.64
CA ASN A 172 -11.96 10.02 7.68
C ASN A 172 -11.52 11.37 7.08
N GLY A 173 -11.87 11.62 5.83
CA GLY A 173 -11.42 12.74 5.01
C GLY A 173 -10.88 12.26 3.67
N ASN A 174 -10.52 13.18 2.80
CA ASN A 174 -9.99 12.83 1.49
C ASN A 174 -8.48 12.65 1.54
N TYR A 175 -8.00 11.43 1.28
CA TYR A 175 -6.57 11.10 1.29
C TYR A 175 -6.20 10.24 0.08
N VAL A 176 -4.93 10.25 -0.27
CA VAL A 176 -4.28 9.23 -1.09
C VAL A 176 -3.04 8.75 -0.35
N ASN A 177 -2.93 7.44 -0.09
CA ASN A 177 -2.05 6.87 0.92
C ASN A 177 -2.37 7.52 2.28
N ASN A 178 -1.42 8.26 2.87
CA ASN A 178 -1.67 9.11 4.05
C ASN A 178 -1.53 10.62 3.74
N ILE A 179 -1.54 11.00 2.47
CA ILE A 179 -1.42 12.39 2.02
C ILE A 179 -2.81 13.00 1.86
N PRO A 180 -3.14 14.13 2.51
CA PRO A 180 -4.41 14.80 2.32
C PRO A 180 -4.63 15.27 0.87
N ILE A 181 -5.82 15.07 0.35
CA ILE A 181 -6.31 15.68 -0.88
C ILE A 181 -6.94 17.02 -0.51
N VAL A 182 -6.29 18.11 -0.88
CA VAL A 182 -6.68 19.48 -0.48
C VAL A 182 -7.74 20.09 -1.40
N THR A 183 -7.75 19.73 -2.68
CA THR A 183 -8.77 20.14 -3.64
C THR A 183 -9.15 18.96 -4.50
N PRO A 184 -10.26 18.29 -4.20
CA PRO A 184 -10.70 17.12 -4.97
C PRO A 184 -11.48 17.53 -6.21
N ASN A 185 -11.61 16.60 -7.18
CA ASN A 185 -12.60 16.60 -8.25
C ASN A 185 -12.51 17.77 -9.25
N ILE A 186 -11.31 18.22 -9.61
CA ILE A 186 -11.15 19.15 -10.73
C ILE A 186 -11.31 18.36 -12.02
N ILE A 187 -12.37 18.66 -12.76
CA ILE A 187 -12.76 17.90 -13.95
C ILE A 187 -12.02 18.44 -15.17
N ALA A 188 -11.39 17.52 -15.91
CA ALA A 188 -10.81 17.76 -17.23
C ALA A 188 -11.54 16.93 -18.30
N GLY A 189 -11.31 17.24 -19.57
CA GLY A 189 -11.96 16.56 -20.69
C GLY A 189 -11.68 15.05 -20.75
N ASN A 190 -10.55 14.63 -20.24
CA ASN A 190 -10.11 13.22 -20.22
C ASN A 190 -9.74 12.73 -18.83
N GLY A 191 -10.34 13.25 -17.77
CA GLY A 191 -10.11 12.72 -16.43
C GLY A 191 -10.47 13.65 -15.30
N VAL A 192 -9.88 13.39 -14.14
CA VAL A 192 -10.03 14.15 -12.91
C VAL A 192 -8.68 14.43 -12.25
N ILE A 193 -8.52 15.61 -11.70
CA ILE A 193 -7.35 16.03 -10.92
C ILE A 193 -7.77 16.12 -9.45
N HIS A 194 -6.93 15.59 -8.57
CA HIS A 194 -6.99 15.79 -7.14
C HIS A 194 -5.70 16.48 -6.69
N HIS A 195 -5.79 17.71 -6.19
CA HIS A 195 -4.62 18.36 -5.61
C HIS A 195 -4.29 17.75 -4.25
N THR A 196 -3.02 17.44 -4.04
CA THR A 196 -2.50 16.82 -2.83
C THR A 196 -1.60 17.78 -2.04
N ALA A 197 -1.62 17.63 -0.72
CA ALA A 197 -0.79 18.43 0.18
C ALA A 197 0.71 18.11 0.07
N ALA A 198 1.09 16.99 -0.55
CA ALA A 198 2.47 16.56 -0.73
C ALA A 198 2.65 15.80 -2.05
N LEU A 199 3.90 15.67 -2.50
CA LEU A 199 4.25 14.86 -3.68
C LEU A 199 4.07 13.37 -3.37
N LEU A 200 3.38 12.64 -4.24
CA LEU A 200 3.35 11.19 -4.20
C LEU A 200 4.69 10.65 -4.73
N VAL A 201 5.43 10.01 -3.85
CA VAL A 201 6.71 9.40 -4.19
C VAL A 201 6.56 7.89 -4.23
N PRO A 202 6.97 7.22 -5.31
CA PRO A 202 6.88 5.77 -5.38
C PRO A 202 7.83 5.12 -4.38
N PRO A 203 7.38 4.10 -3.63
CA PRO A 203 8.25 3.33 -2.76
C PRO A 203 9.25 2.53 -3.60
N GLN A 204 10.49 2.42 -3.10
CA GLN A 204 11.59 1.75 -3.82
C GLN A 204 12.09 0.49 -3.13
N ARG A 205 11.74 0.30 -1.86
CA ARG A 205 12.26 -0.79 -1.02
C ARG A 205 11.13 -1.68 -0.52
N ALA A 206 11.45 -2.94 -0.26
CA ALA A 206 10.55 -3.85 0.44
C ALA A 206 10.62 -3.64 1.97
N ILE A 207 9.58 -4.09 2.68
CA ILE A 207 9.51 -3.99 4.15
C ILE A 207 10.71 -4.67 4.81
N TRP A 208 11.13 -5.85 4.32
CA TRP A 208 12.25 -6.57 4.90
C TRP A 208 13.54 -5.76 4.90
N GLU A 209 13.83 -5.02 3.83
CA GLU A 209 15.03 -4.18 3.78
C GLU A 209 15.06 -3.17 4.94
N ARG A 210 13.90 -2.60 5.29
CA ARG A 210 13.79 -1.69 6.43
C ARG A 210 14.02 -2.42 7.75
N ILE A 211 13.32 -3.51 7.99
CA ILE A 211 13.46 -4.30 9.22
C ILE A 211 14.91 -4.78 9.38
N ASN A 212 15.54 -5.18 8.28
CA ASN A 212 16.92 -5.69 8.28
C ASN A 212 17.98 -4.65 8.58
N THR A 213 17.73 -3.37 8.28
CA THR A 213 18.72 -2.29 8.38
C THR A 213 18.47 -1.30 9.53
N ASP A 214 17.27 -1.29 10.11
CA ASP A 214 16.91 -0.34 11.14
C ASP A 214 17.45 -0.75 12.52
N THR A 215 18.26 0.10 13.12
CA THR A 215 18.82 -0.11 14.46
C THR A 215 17.79 -0.12 15.58
N LEU A 216 16.58 0.41 15.35
CA LEU A 216 15.47 0.38 16.31
C LEU A 216 14.68 -0.93 16.30
N LEU A 217 14.92 -1.80 15.31
CA LEU A 217 14.17 -3.04 15.07
C LEU A 217 15.04 -4.31 15.17
N THR A 218 16.26 -4.19 15.69
CA THR A 218 17.24 -5.31 15.69
C THR A 218 16.75 -6.54 16.43
N ILE A 219 15.99 -6.36 17.53
CA ILE A 219 15.42 -7.48 18.30
C ILE A 219 14.22 -8.11 17.58
N PHE A 220 13.35 -7.29 16.96
CA PHE A 220 12.26 -7.79 16.12
C PHE A 220 12.80 -8.52 14.88
N ARG A 221 13.83 -7.97 14.22
CA ARG A 221 14.56 -8.65 13.16
C ARG A 221 15.06 -10.03 13.61
N ALA A 222 15.68 -10.12 14.79
CA ALA A 222 16.14 -11.40 15.35
C ALA A 222 14.97 -12.39 15.53
N ALA A 223 13.80 -11.92 15.95
CA ALA A 223 12.60 -12.76 16.06
C ALA A 223 12.12 -13.28 14.69
N VAL A 224 12.14 -12.45 13.65
CA VAL A 224 11.83 -12.90 12.26
C VAL A 224 12.79 -13.97 11.80
N LEU A 225 14.10 -13.75 11.95
CA LEU A 225 15.13 -14.73 11.58
C LEU A 225 15.02 -16.03 12.40
N ARG A 226 14.68 -15.92 13.68
CA ARG A 226 14.43 -17.08 14.55
C ARG A 226 13.21 -17.89 14.10
N ALA A 227 12.13 -17.21 13.71
CA ALA A 227 10.91 -17.84 13.21
C ALA A 227 11.16 -18.63 11.90
N ASP A 228 12.07 -18.14 11.08
CA ASP A 228 12.46 -18.78 9.80
C ASP A 228 13.61 -19.80 9.95
N SER A 229 14.14 -19.99 11.16
CA SER A 229 15.24 -20.93 11.41
C SER A 229 14.83 -22.36 11.01
N GLY A 230 15.63 -22.99 10.17
CA GLY A 230 15.38 -24.32 9.61
C GLY A 230 14.46 -24.33 8.38
N THR A 231 14.00 -23.19 7.89
CA THR A 231 13.26 -23.11 6.62
C THR A 231 14.21 -22.86 5.46
N VAL A 232 13.86 -23.41 4.29
CA VAL A 232 14.59 -23.14 3.05
C VAL A 232 14.14 -21.82 2.47
N THR A 233 15.07 -20.94 2.11
CA THR A 233 14.75 -19.72 1.37
C THR A 233 14.29 -20.08 -0.03
N PRO A 234 13.07 -19.68 -0.44
CA PRO A 234 12.58 -19.99 -1.77
C PRO A 234 13.38 -19.22 -2.84
N PRO A 235 13.43 -19.71 -4.08
CA PRO A 235 13.99 -18.96 -5.20
C PRO A 235 13.38 -17.57 -5.33
N ALA A 236 14.14 -16.61 -5.86
CA ALA A 236 13.63 -15.28 -6.15
C ALA A 236 12.38 -15.37 -7.06
N ASN A 237 11.38 -14.54 -6.78
CA ASN A 237 10.11 -14.47 -7.52
C ASN A 237 9.22 -15.74 -7.46
N SER A 238 9.50 -16.66 -6.55
CA SER A 238 8.60 -17.79 -6.23
C SER A 238 7.61 -17.41 -5.13
N THR A 239 6.63 -18.29 -4.88
CA THR A 239 5.70 -18.12 -3.75
C THR A 239 6.46 -18.08 -2.44
N PRO A 240 6.25 -17.05 -1.59
CA PRO A 240 6.92 -16.96 -0.30
C PRO A 240 6.59 -18.17 0.59
N THR A 241 7.62 -18.83 1.13
CA THR A 241 7.47 -19.98 2.03
C THR A 241 7.90 -19.69 3.47
N ASN A 242 8.56 -18.55 3.69
CA ASN A 242 9.00 -18.08 5.00
C ASN A 242 8.72 -16.57 5.18
N LEU A 243 8.91 -16.05 6.38
CA LEU A 243 8.57 -14.66 6.71
C LEU A 243 9.48 -13.65 6.01
N VAL A 244 10.77 -13.94 5.89
CA VAL A 244 11.71 -13.08 5.16
C VAL A 244 11.30 -12.96 3.70
N SER A 245 10.98 -14.07 3.03
CA SER A 245 10.53 -14.04 1.65
C SER A 245 9.17 -13.35 1.49
N LEU A 246 8.24 -13.52 2.45
CA LEU A 246 6.96 -12.83 2.48
C LEU A 246 7.15 -11.30 2.56
N MET A 247 8.03 -10.84 3.45
CA MET A 247 8.32 -9.41 3.65
C MET A 247 9.23 -8.81 2.57
N SER A 248 9.81 -9.63 1.70
CA SER A 248 10.67 -9.21 0.58
C SER A 248 9.93 -9.21 -0.76
N SER A 249 8.86 -9.98 -0.90
CA SER A 249 8.17 -10.17 -2.17
C SER A 249 7.34 -8.94 -2.56
N ILE A 250 7.55 -8.43 -3.77
CA ILE A 250 6.81 -7.27 -4.31
C ILE A 250 5.32 -7.58 -4.54
N GLY A 251 4.95 -8.85 -4.66
CA GLY A 251 3.56 -9.28 -4.86
C GLY A 251 2.74 -9.35 -3.58
N THR A 252 3.35 -9.15 -2.40
CA THR A 252 2.63 -9.14 -1.13
C THR A 252 2.08 -7.76 -0.80
N ASN A 253 1.07 -7.72 0.06
CA ASN A 253 0.40 -6.47 0.43
C ASN A 253 0.20 -6.44 1.94
N LEU A 254 1.25 -6.05 2.68
CA LEU A 254 1.32 -6.22 4.12
C LEU A 254 1.10 -4.91 4.87
N THR A 255 0.56 -5.01 6.08
CA THR A 255 0.70 -4.00 7.14
C THR A 255 1.31 -4.67 8.35
N ILE A 256 2.43 -4.15 8.83
CA ILE A 256 3.16 -4.73 9.96
C ILE A 256 3.29 -3.70 11.08
N PHE A 257 2.87 -4.09 12.28
CA PHE A 257 3.06 -3.34 13.51
C PHE A 257 4.36 -3.81 14.17
N THR A 258 5.47 -3.11 13.91
CA THR A 258 6.79 -3.52 14.42
C THR A 258 7.07 -2.92 15.80
N PRO A 259 7.20 -3.77 16.84
CA PRO A 259 7.63 -3.28 18.14
C PRO A 259 9.09 -2.84 18.09
N THR A 260 9.36 -1.68 18.68
CA THR A 260 10.72 -1.16 18.82
C THR A 260 11.56 -2.05 19.74
N ASN A 261 12.89 -1.88 19.72
CA ASN A 261 13.77 -2.57 20.66
C ASN A 261 13.37 -2.30 22.11
N ILE A 262 12.91 -1.09 22.45
CA ILE A 262 12.42 -0.75 23.80
C ILE A 262 11.21 -1.62 24.16
N ALA A 263 10.25 -1.74 23.27
CA ALA A 263 9.08 -2.57 23.45
C ALA A 263 9.44 -4.06 23.63
N MET A 264 10.33 -4.57 22.78
CA MET A 264 10.82 -5.94 22.83
C MET A 264 11.56 -6.24 24.15
N LYS A 265 12.46 -5.34 24.56
CA LYS A 265 13.20 -5.45 25.84
C LYS A 265 12.26 -5.51 27.04
N ALA A 266 11.29 -4.60 27.10
CA ALA A 266 10.32 -4.59 28.20
C ALA A 266 9.54 -5.90 28.30
N THR A 267 9.11 -6.43 27.14
CA THR A 267 8.36 -7.69 27.09
C THR A 267 9.21 -8.90 27.45
N ILE A 268 10.42 -9.01 26.93
CA ILE A 268 11.33 -10.13 27.23
C ILE A 268 11.77 -10.09 28.69
N SER A 269 12.11 -8.89 29.23
CA SER A 269 12.47 -8.73 30.64
C SER A 269 11.32 -9.20 31.57
N ALA A 270 10.08 -8.77 31.27
CA ALA A 270 8.92 -9.22 32.03
C ALA A 270 8.69 -10.74 31.91
N ALA A 271 8.82 -11.31 30.72
CA ALA A 271 8.64 -12.74 30.47
C ALA A 271 9.71 -13.61 31.16
N THR A 272 10.90 -13.08 31.37
CA THR A 272 11.99 -13.76 32.08
C THR A 272 12.03 -13.47 33.59
N GLY A 273 11.00 -12.81 34.11
CA GLY A 273 10.94 -12.41 35.53
C GLY A 273 12.06 -11.43 35.94
N GLY A 274 12.58 -10.66 35.00
CA GLY A 274 13.68 -9.72 35.21
C GLY A 274 15.09 -10.36 35.12
N ALA A 275 15.19 -11.64 34.81
CA ALA A 275 16.50 -12.30 34.62
C ALA A 275 17.37 -11.62 33.54
N ILE A 276 16.72 -11.03 32.53
CA ILE A 276 17.35 -10.10 31.58
C ILE A 276 16.84 -8.70 31.89
N PRO A 277 17.64 -7.83 32.53
CA PRO A 277 17.20 -6.48 32.87
C PRO A 277 16.91 -5.64 31.64
N VAL A 278 15.89 -4.82 31.67
CA VAL A 278 15.46 -3.95 30.55
C VAL A 278 16.59 -3.03 30.04
N GLY A 279 17.51 -2.63 30.94
CA GLY A 279 18.66 -1.81 30.61
C GLY A 279 19.82 -2.55 29.93
N ALA A 280 19.75 -3.87 29.79
CA ALA A 280 20.80 -4.62 29.12
C ALA A 280 20.97 -4.20 27.63
N PRO A 281 22.17 -4.33 27.06
CA PRO A 281 22.39 -4.05 25.65
C PRO A 281 21.51 -4.89 24.71
N ASP A 282 21.19 -4.38 23.52
CA ASP A 282 20.37 -5.09 22.52
C ASP A 282 20.93 -6.46 22.16
N ALA A 283 22.27 -6.59 22.14
CA ALA A 283 22.95 -7.85 21.86
C ALA A 283 22.56 -9.00 22.81
N VAL A 284 22.28 -8.70 24.08
CA VAL A 284 21.84 -9.69 25.06
C VAL A 284 20.45 -10.24 24.71
N PHE A 285 19.52 -9.34 24.33
CA PHE A 285 18.19 -9.73 23.90
C PHE A 285 18.19 -10.46 22.56
N ILE A 286 19.02 -10.04 21.61
CA ILE A 286 19.24 -10.74 20.33
C ILE A 286 19.76 -12.15 20.59
N GLY A 287 20.73 -12.30 21.49
CA GLY A 287 21.26 -13.62 21.91
C GLY A 287 20.19 -14.50 22.53
N PHE A 288 19.34 -13.95 23.41
CA PHE A 288 18.22 -14.67 24.01
C PHE A 288 17.23 -15.15 22.95
N VAL A 289 16.80 -14.26 22.03
CA VAL A 289 15.90 -14.59 20.93
C VAL A 289 16.49 -15.67 20.01
N GLY A 290 17.80 -15.67 19.80
CA GLY A 290 18.51 -16.71 19.04
C GLY A 290 18.68 -18.05 19.78
N SER A 291 18.47 -18.09 21.09
CA SER A 291 18.71 -19.26 21.93
C SER A 291 17.58 -20.31 21.84
N PRO A 292 17.84 -21.57 22.23
CA PRO A 292 16.80 -22.60 22.32
C PRO A 292 15.65 -22.24 23.27
N SER A 293 15.88 -21.42 24.29
CA SER A 293 14.86 -20.97 25.25
C SER A 293 13.76 -20.12 24.58
N PHE A 294 14.07 -19.49 23.42
CA PHE A 294 13.10 -18.81 22.59
C PHE A 294 12.81 -19.67 21.37
N SER A 295 11.74 -20.48 21.44
CA SER A 295 11.43 -21.45 20.38
C SER A 295 11.11 -20.78 19.03
N THR A 296 11.35 -21.49 17.94
CA THR A 296 10.98 -21.02 16.59
C THR A 296 9.47 -20.80 16.45
N GLN A 297 8.67 -21.64 17.10
CA GLN A 297 7.22 -21.53 17.11
C GLN A 297 6.75 -20.28 17.85
N LEU A 298 7.35 -19.97 19.01
CA LEU A 298 7.06 -18.72 19.74
C LEU A 298 7.43 -17.50 18.90
N ALA A 299 8.62 -17.50 18.31
CA ALA A 299 9.07 -16.43 17.41
C ALA A 299 8.07 -16.23 16.25
N LYS A 300 7.68 -17.32 15.59
CA LYS A 300 6.70 -17.27 14.50
C LYS A 300 5.36 -16.74 14.96
N GLY A 301 4.84 -17.23 16.09
CA GLY A 301 3.58 -16.76 16.66
C GLY A 301 3.59 -15.26 16.94
N ILE A 302 4.66 -14.74 17.56
CA ILE A 302 4.84 -13.31 17.80
C ILE A 302 4.83 -12.55 16.47
N VAL A 303 5.68 -12.92 15.51
CA VAL A 303 5.83 -12.15 14.26
C VAL A 303 4.53 -12.14 13.46
N VAL A 304 3.88 -13.29 13.25
CA VAL A 304 2.64 -13.33 12.46
C VAL A 304 1.46 -12.63 13.15
N TYR A 305 1.49 -12.53 14.49
CA TYR A 305 0.49 -11.76 15.23
C TYR A 305 0.64 -10.24 15.05
N HIS A 306 1.80 -9.77 14.63
CA HIS A 306 2.07 -8.37 14.30
C HIS A 306 1.79 -8.01 12.83
N ILE A 307 1.34 -8.98 12.02
CA ILE A 307 0.99 -8.76 10.63
C ILE A 307 -0.54 -8.70 10.50
N PHE A 308 -1.04 -7.57 10.05
CA PHE A 308 -2.46 -7.31 9.88
C PHE A 308 -3.07 -8.18 8.78
N ASP A 309 -4.26 -8.69 9.06
CA ASP A 309 -5.15 -9.34 8.09
C ASP A 309 -6.43 -8.49 7.96
N ASP A 310 -6.83 -8.14 6.76
CA ASP A 310 -7.97 -7.26 6.48
C ASP A 310 -9.33 -7.86 6.88
N ARG A 311 -9.36 -9.13 7.27
CA ARG A 311 -10.60 -9.82 7.65
C ARG A 311 -11.11 -9.32 9.00
N LYS A 312 -12.38 -8.92 8.99
CA LYS A 312 -13.09 -8.62 10.25
C LYS A 312 -13.41 -9.92 10.99
N THR A 313 -13.27 -9.91 12.31
CA THR A 313 -13.55 -11.07 13.17
C THR A 313 -15.01 -11.50 13.14
N THR A 314 -15.92 -10.58 12.79
CA THR A 314 -17.38 -10.80 12.78
C THR A 314 -17.92 -11.47 11.52
N LEU A 315 -17.11 -11.63 10.46
CA LEU A 315 -17.57 -12.22 9.21
C LEU A 315 -17.14 -13.69 9.13
N SER A 316 -18.02 -14.52 8.53
CA SER A 316 -17.70 -15.92 8.28
C SER A 316 -16.45 -16.08 7.43
N PRO A 317 -15.55 -17.03 7.75
CA PRO A 317 -14.34 -17.30 6.96
C PRO A 317 -14.62 -17.59 5.48
N ALA A 318 -15.76 -18.17 5.15
CA ALA A 318 -16.15 -18.46 3.77
C ALA A 318 -16.44 -17.22 2.92
N VAL A 319 -16.72 -16.06 3.54
CA VAL A 319 -17.06 -14.80 2.86
C VAL A 319 -15.84 -13.89 2.72
N GLN A 320 -14.75 -14.21 3.41
CA GLN A 320 -13.57 -13.35 3.51
C GLN A 320 -12.44 -13.90 2.64
N SER A 321 -12.11 -13.18 1.55
CA SER A 321 -10.87 -13.47 0.83
C SER A 321 -9.67 -13.18 1.73
N GLN A 322 -8.71 -14.10 1.79
CA GLN A 322 -7.43 -13.88 2.49
C GLN A 322 -6.62 -12.83 1.74
N ARG A 323 -6.75 -11.57 2.13
CA ARG A 323 -5.97 -10.47 1.54
C ARG A 323 -5.39 -9.64 2.66
N PRO A 324 -4.11 -9.82 2.99
CA PRO A 324 -3.42 -8.81 3.78
C PRO A 324 -3.58 -7.47 3.06
N GLY A 325 -4.05 -6.47 3.78
CA GLY A 325 -4.34 -5.16 3.24
C GLY A 325 -3.32 -4.12 3.71
N ARG A 326 -3.21 -3.02 2.97
CA ARG A 326 -2.47 -1.86 3.44
C ARG A 326 -3.39 -0.96 4.26
N ALA A 327 -2.99 -0.70 5.49
CA ALA A 327 -3.72 0.15 6.40
C ALA A 327 -2.85 1.37 6.75
N PHE A 328 -3.28 2.56 6.36
CA PHE A 328 -2.67 3.82 6.76
C PHE A 328 -3.42 4.38 7.98
N THR A 329 -2.72 5.07 8.87
CA THR A 329 -3.30 5.59 10.11
C THR A 329 -4.47 6.53 9.87
N VAL A 330 -4.46 7.29 8.78
CA VAL A 330 -5.56 8.18 8.36
C VAL A 330 -6.88 7.44 8.12
N ASN A 331 -6.83 6.13 7.91
CA ASN A 331 -7.99 5.29 7.66
C ASN A 331 -8.35 4.37 8.82
N PHE A 332 -7.59 4.40 9.90
CA PHE A 332 -7.97 3.61 11.07
C PHE A 332 -9.35 3.99 11.56
N PRO A 333 -10.13 3.03 12.05
CA PRO A 333 -11.43 3.31 12.66
C PRO A 333 -11.32 4.33 13.79
N THR A 334 -12.26 5.27 13.87
CA THR A 334 -12.36 6.21 14.99
C THR A 334 -12.97 5.57 16.23
N ALA A 335 -13.75 4.51 16.07
CA ALA A 335 -14.20 3.64 17.14
C ALA A 335 -13.35 2.38 17.21
N ALA A 336 -13.09 1.87 18.42
CA ALA A 336 -12.33 0.64 18.61
C ALA A 336 -12.93 -0.52 17.81
N THR A 337 -12.21 -1.00 16.81
CA THR A 337 -12.67 -2.04 15.89
C THR A 337 -11.67 -3.19 15.85
N THR A 338 -12.18 -4.41 15.89
CA THR A 338 -11.37 -5.63 15.94
C THR A 338 -11.12 -6.22 14.57
N PHE A 339 -9.88 -6.66 14.33
CA PHE A 339 -9.42 -7.27 13.09
C PHE A 339 -8.59 -8.51 13.37
N ARG A 340 -8.43 -9.36 12.37
CA ARG A 340 -7.55 -10.52 12.44
C ARG A 340 -6.10 -10.14 12.17
N THR A 341 -5.21 -11.07 12.44
CA THR A 341 -3.80 -11.04 12.07
C THR A 341 -3.47 -12.29 11.26
N LEU A 342 -2.27 -12.40 10.72
CA LEU A 342 -1.86 -13.63 10.02
C LEU A 342 -1.83 -14.85 10.97
N LEU A 343 -1.73 -14.66 12.27
CA LEU A 343 -1.89 -15.75 13.23
C LEU A 343 -3.30 -16.34 13.16
N SER A 344 -4.30 -15.49 12.93
CA SER A 344 -5.71 -15.90 12.82
C SER A 344 -6.06 -16.54 11.47
N SER A 345 -5.23 -16.36 10.44
CA SER A 345 -5.51 -16.86 9.09
C SER A 345 -5.30 -18.36 8.92
N ALA A 346 -4.58 -18.99 9.85
CA ALA A 346 -4.33 -20.42 9.84
C ALA A 346 -5.54 -21.26 10.26
N ASP A 347 -6.66 -20.63 10.58
CA ASP A 347 -7.84 -21.29 11.12
C ASP A 347 -8.72 -21.85 10.01
N SER A 348 -8.65 -23.15 9.81
CA SER A 348 -9.57 -23.88 8.93
C SER A 348 -10.80 -24.43 9.63
N VAL A 349 -10.81 -24.55 10.95
CA VAL A 349 -11.91 -25.20 11.69
C VAL A 349 -12.05 -24.66 13.11
N GLY A 350 -12.77 -23.56 13.31
CA GLY A 350 -13.38 -23.23 14.60
C GLY A 350 -12.47 -22.77 15.73
N ILE A 351 -11.17 -22.58 15.52
CA ILE A 351 -10.28 -21.99 16.51
C ILE A 351 -10.38 -20.47 16.39
N THR A 352 -10.91 -19.82 17.38
CA THR A 352 -10.98 -18.36 17.44
C THR A 352 -9.65 -17.82 17.90
N TYR A 353 -8.83 -17.33 16.95
CA TYR A 353 -7.62 -16.62 17.32
C TYR A 353 -7.93 -15.22 17.85
N PRO A 354 -7.15 -14.74 18.82
CA PRO A 354 -7.38 -13.45 19.43
C PRO A 354 -7.18 -12.31 18.40
N PRO A 355 -8.13 -11.37 18.30
CA PRO A 355 -8.04 -10.24 17.40
C PRO A 355 -7.09 -9.17 17.92
N ILE A 356 -6.68 -8.27 17.03
CA ILE A 356 -6.16 -6.95 17.39
C ILE A 356 -7.26 -5.90 17.28
N THR A 357 -7.17 -4.85 18.08
CA THR A 357 -8.11 -3.71 18.04
C THR A 357 -7.36 -2.47 17.53
N LEU A 358 -7.91 -1.82 16.52
CA LEU A 358 -7.36 -0.58 15.97
C LEU A 358 -8.25 0.60 16.33
N THR A 359 -7.64 1.76 16.61
CA THR A 359 -8.35 3.03 16.83
C THR A 359 -7.45 4.19 16.43
N ALA A 360 -8.03 5.26 15.87
CA ALA A 360 -7.36 6.53 15.65
C ALA A 360 -8.23 7.70 16.09
N THR A 361 -7.59 8.77 16.53
CA THR A 361 -8.21 10.07 16.78
C THR A 361 -7.61 11.12 15.87
N PHE A 362 -8.39 12.15 15.57
CA PHE A 362 -8.01 13.17 14.60
C PHE A 362 -8.04 14.57 15.21
N ALA A 363 -7.15 15.42 14.75
CA ALA A 363 -7.15 16.86 14.97
C ALA A 363 -7.18 17.55 13.59
N GLY A 364 -8.37 17.92 13.13
CA GLY A 364 -8.60 18.35 11.75
C GLY A 364 -8.25 17.20 10.77
N PRO A 365 -7.48 17.47 9.70
CA PRO A 365 -7.11 16.45 8.73
C PRO A 365 -5.91 15.56 9.19
N PHE A 366 -5.47 15.67 10.44
CA PHE A 366 -4.30 14.95 10.92
C PHE A 366 -4.67 13.94 11.99
N VAL A 367 -4.03 12.78 11.94
CA VAL A 367 -4.11 11.78 13.01
C VAL A 367 -3.40 12.34 14.24
N SER A 368 -4.13 12.55 15.33
CA SER A 368 -3.58 13.01 16.61
C SER A 368 -3.04 11.86 17.45
N SER A 369 -3.71 10.70 17.43
CA SER A 369 -3.18 9.46 17.97
C SER A 369 -3.68 8.28 17.15
N ALA A 370 -2.90 7.20 17.12
CA ALA A 370 -3.32 5.91 16.58
C ALA A 370 -2.82 4.81 17.52
N THR A 371 -3.67 3.82 17.77
CA THR A 371 -3.35 2.72 18.66
C THR A 371 -3.68 1.38 18.05
N VAL A 372 -2.91 0.37 18.44
CA VAL A 372 -3.21 -1.04 18.22
C VAL A 372 -3.15 -1.77 19.56
N LYS A 373 -4.13 -2.61 19.84
CA LYS A 373 -4.17 -3.39 21.06
C LYS A 373 -4.26 -4.88 20.73
N GLY A 374 -3.30 -5.66 21.20
CA GLY A 374 -3.38 -7.11 21.20
C GLY A 374 -4.39 -7.62 22.24
N PHE A 375 -4.92 -8.81 22.03
CA PHE A 375 -5.98 -9.38 22.87
C PHE A 375 -5.61 -9.42 24.35
N ALA A 376 -4.41 -9.90 24.68
CA ALA A 376 -3.93 -10.00 26.06
C ALA A 376 -3.18 -8.76 26.55
N ASN A 377 -3.07 -7.70 25.76
CA ASN A 377 -2.49 -6.46 26.24
C ASN A 377 -3.47 -5.74 27.19
N ILE A 378 -2.97 -5.32 28.36
CA ILE A 378 -3.77 -4.55 29.33
C ILE A 378 -4.10 -3.18 28.75
N THR A 379 -3.09 -2.53 28.16
CA THR A 379 -3.19 -1.20 27.52
C THR A 379 -3.00 -1.30 26.02
N SER A 380 -3.48 -0.31 25.30
CA SER A 380 -3.19 -0.17 23.87
C SER A 380 -1.74 0.21 23.63
N SER A 381 -1.12 -0.35 22.59
CA SER A 381 0.14 0.14 22.03
C SER A 381 -0.10 1.41 21.25
N ASN A 382 0.72 2.43 21.46
CA ASN A 382 0.70 3.62 20.62
C ASN A 382 1.52 3.38 19.36
N LEU A 383 1.01 3.83 18.23
CA LEU A 383 1.81 3.99 17.03
C LEU A 383 2.68 5.23 17.19
N ILE A 384 3.97 5.09 16.88
CA ILE A 384 4.90 6.21 16.92
C ILE A 384 4.67 7.05 15.67
N LEU A 385 3.82 8.06 15.80
CA LEU A 385 3.44 8.94 14.70
C LEU A 385 4.60 9.85 14.29
N ASN A 386 4.53 10.32 13.06
CA ASN A 386 5.44 11.36 12.58
C ASN A 386 5.26 12.63 13.40
N PRO A 387 6.32 13.45 13.61
CA PRO A 387 6.22 14.71 14.36
C PRO A 387 5.17 15.65 13.75
N THR A 388 4.54 16.45 14.61
CA THR A 388 3.72 17.59 14.20
C THR A 388 4.61 18.76 13.77
N PRO A 389 4.12 19.72 12.95
CA PRO A 389 2.73 19.88 12.52
C PRO A 389 2.34 18.98 11.35
N ASP A 390 3.31 18.34 10.77
CA ASP A 390 3.14 17.64 9.52
C ASP A 390 3.38 16.14 9.71
N ARG A 391 2.29 15.40 9.84
CA ARG A 391 2.33 13.93 9.96
C ARG A 391 2.36 13.22 8.61
N ARG A 392 2.74 13.96 7.55
CA ARG A 392 2.92 13.38 6.24
C ARG A 392 4.14 12.46 6.23
N PRO A 393 4.06 11.34 5.52
CA PRO A 393 5.21 10.46 5.42
C PRO A 393 6.27 11.17 4.61
N SER A 394 7.43 11.23 5.13
CA SER A 394 8.66 11.53 4.45
C SER A 394 9.07 12.99 4.21
N TYR A 395 8.21 14.01 4.36
CA TYR A 395 8.68 15.40 4.23
C TYR A 395 7.75 16.39 4.95
N GLY A 396 8.33 17.26 5.74
CA GLY A 396 7.64 18.21 6.59
C GLY A 396 7.00 19.38 5.85
N ALA A 397 5.94 19.96 6.44
CA ALA A 397 5.28 21.17 5.94
C ALA A 397 6.10 22.43 6.15
N THR A 398 6.90 22.48 7.18
CA THR A 398 7.84 23.57 7.45
C THR A 398 9.19 23.16 6.88
N PRO A 399 9.84 24.02 6.08
CA PRO A 399 11.21 23.73 5.69
C PRO A 399 12.02 23.58 6.98
N PRO A 400 12.61 22.41 7.21
CA PRO A 400 13.48 22.25 8.36
C PRO A 400 14.65 23.19 8.20
N THR A 401 15.01 23.85 9.25
CA THR A 401 16.26 24.61 9.33
C THR A 401 17.49 23.69 9.22
N VAL A 402 17.26 22.39 9.28
CA VAL A 402 18.24 21.31 9.09
C VAL A 402 17.57 20.24 8.21
N PRO A 403 18.27 19.60 7.26
CA PRO A 403 17.74 18.45 6.52
C PRO A 403 17.39 17.35 7.51
N ILE A 404 16.14 17.32 7.93
CA ILE A 404 15.65 16.20 8.71
C ILE A 404 15.30 15.13 7.67
N LEU A 405 16.14 14.14 7.55
CA LEU A 405 15.73 12.83 7.08
C LEU A 405 14.62 12.40 8.03
N TYR A 406 13.37 12.66 7.63
CA TYR A 406 12.21 12.21 8.38
C TYR A 406 12.22 10.72 8.38
N VAL A 407 12.73 10.18 9.44
CA VAL A 407 12.47 8.83 9.85
C VAL A 407 11.11 8.86 10.56
N GLY A 408 10.07 9.18 9.81
CA GLY A 408 8.72 8.92 10.28
C GLY A 408 8.64 7.46 10.67
N LYS A 409 7.94 7.17 11.76
CA LYS A 409 7.86 5.80 12.32
C LYS A 409 6.49 5.18 12.13
N SER A 410 5.52 5.93 11.64
CA SER A 410 4.21 5.43 11.20
C SER A 410 4.02 5.68 9.72
N ASP A 411 3.13 4.90 9.11
CA ASP A 411 2.83 4.98 7.69
C ASP A 411 4.07 4.88 6.78
N GLN A 412 5.07 4.10 7.22
CA GLN A 412 6.25 3.86 6.42
C GLN A 412 5.86 3.00 5.22
N PHE A 413 5.88 3.60 4.03
CA PHE A 413 5.36 2.98 2.82
C PHE A 413 6.46 2.30 2.00
N TYR A 414 6.21 1.02 1.63
CA TYR A 414 7.13 0.15 0.90
C TYR A 414 6.46 -0.43 -0.35
N THR A 415 7.23 -1.02 -1.25
CA THR A 415 6.71 -1.62 -2.48
C THR A 415 5.66 -2.69 -2.19
N ASN A 416 5.79 -3.38 -1.07
CA ASN A 416 4.96 -4.51 -0.68
C ASN A 416 4.18 -4.30 0.63
N GLY A 417 4.07 -3.09 1.13
CA GLY A 417 3.24 -2.84 2.31
C GLY A 417 3.50 -1.55 3.06
N VAL A 418 2.95 -1.49 4.26
CA VAL A 418 3.09 -0.38 5.22
C VAL A 418 3.64 -0.92 6.52
N LEU A 419 4.55 -0.17 7.14
CA LEU A 419 5.13 -0.51 8.42
C LEU A 419 4.85 0.60 9.43
N HIS A 420 4.38 0.19 10.61
CA HIS A 420 4.14 1.07 11.75
C HIS A 420 5.00 0.63 12.92
N TYR A 421 5.66 1.58 13.57
CA TYR A 421 6.40 1.30 14.80
C TYR A 421 5.47 1.46 15.98
N ILE A 422 5.54 0.51 16.91
CA ILE A 422 4.71 0.48 18.12
C ILE A 422 5.57 0.40 19.39
N ASP A 423 5.04 0.93 20.48
CA ASP A 423 5.71 1.05 21.78
C ASP A 423 5.53 -0.17 22.70
N GLN A 424 4.71 -1.14 22.32
CA GLN A 424 4.51 -2.41 23.04
C GLN A 424 4.46 -3.58 22.06
N VAL A 425 4.84 -4.78 22.54
CA VAL A 425 4.63 -6.03 21.80
C VAL A 425 3.16 -6.45 21.91
N LEU A 426 2.56 -6.78 20.77
CA LEU A 426 1.20 -7.32 20.73
C LEU A 426 1.21 -8.77 21.28
N ARG A 427 0.32 -9.06 22.21
CA ARG A 427 0.21 -10.37 22.85
C ARG A 427 -1.12 -11.03 22.48
N PRO A 428 -1.08 -12.24 21.89
CA PRO A 428 -2.29 -12.97 21.54
C PRO A 428 -2.97 -13.61 22.76
N LEU A 429 -2.20 -14.02 23.77
CA LEU A 429 -2.65 -14.72 24.98
C LEU A 429 -1.96 -14.12 26.21
#